data_eb71f9eb2178591cd6c87b600e94629f
#
_entry.id   eb71f9eb2178591cd6c87b600e94629f
#
_cell.length_a   1.000
_cell.length_b   1.000
_cell.length_c   1.000
_cell.angle_alpha   90.00
_cell.angle_beta   90.00
_cell.angle_gamma   90.00
#
_symmetry.space_group_name_H-M   'P 1'
#
loop_
_entity.id
_entity.type
_entity.pdbx_description
1 polymer ?
#
loop_
_entity_poly.entity_id
_entity_poly.type
_entity_poly.pdbx_seq_one_letter_code
_entity_poly.pdbx_strand_id
1 'polypeptide(L)'
;IYTEIIFYTAMRVLALFVVLAIVFLLVMRFVRKKMYNPILLIFEKIRGYFSDKADGTNTKKAFVPIKLGSDDEIQLLADYFNDMAHDVETYVEKNSALASEKAKNETELEVARRIQYGIIAREKNVVFADCFDVSARMESARQVGGDFYDCFALPDGRICAVVGDVSVSYTHLRAH
;
A
#
# COMPACT_ATOMS: atom_id res chain seq x y z
N ILE A 1 -43.23 17.50 70.25
CA ILE A 1 -41.98 18.26 69.97
C ILE A 1 -40.93 17.35 69.29
N TYR A 2 -40.60 16.17 69.83
CA TYR A 2 -39.60 15.30 69.27
C TYR A 2 -40.03 14.71 67.90
N THR A 3 -41.27 14.34 67.70
CA THR A 3 -41.82 13.81 66.48
C THR A 3 -41.77 14.82 65.34
N GLU A 4 -42.02 16.09 65.58
CA GLU A 4 -41.92 17.13 64.56
C GLU A 4 -40.48 17.40 64.16
N ILE A 5 -39.53 17.41 65.10
CA ILE A 5 -38.13 17.58 64.80
C ILE A 5 -37.61 16.43 63.92
N ILE A 6 -37.99 15.19 64.23
CA ILE A 6 -37.63 14.02 63.44
C ILE A 6 -38.23 14.12 62.03
N PHE A 7 -39.48 14.53 61.89
CA PHE A 7 -40.16 14.71 60.63
C PHE A 7 -39.47 15.77 59.73
N TYR A 8 -39.15 16.96 60.30
CA TYR A 8 -38.45 17.99 59.54
C TYR A 8 -36.99 17.60 59.17
N THR A 9 -36.29 16.87 60.03
CA THR A 9 -34.97 16.36 59.67
C THR A 9 -35.04 15.29 58.57
N ALA A 10 -36.00 14.37 58.61
CA ALA A 10 -36.21 13.39 57.59
C ALA A 10 -36.60 14.04 56.21
N MET A 11 -37.46 15.06 56.24
CA MET A 11 -37.78 15.83 55.03
C MET A 11 -36.58 16.54 54.44
N ARG A 12 -35.69 17.12 55.26
CA ARG A 12 -34.45 17.76 54.78
C ARG A 12 -33.49 16.74 54.17
N VAL A 13 -33.32 15.58 54.78
CA VAL A 13 -32.47 14.51 54.28
C VAL A 13 -33.06 14.00 52.94
N LEU A 14 -34.34 13.78 52.83
CA LEU A 14 -34.98 13.37 51.58
C LEU A 14 -34.79 14.42 50.46
N ALA A 15 -35.00 15.71 50.80
CA ALA A 15 -34.76 16.79 49.85
C ALA A 15 -33.29 16.81 49.31
N LEU A 16 -32.33 16.60 50.24
CA LEU A 16 -30.93 16.51 49.88
C LEU A 16 -30.66 15.35 48.89
N PHE A 17 -31.22 14.16 49.18
CA PHE A 17 -31.09 13.01 48.26
C PHE A 17 -31.68 13.28 46.88
N VAL A 18 -32.82 13.94 46.79
CA VAL A 18 -33.44 14.30 45.54
C VAL A 18 -32.56 15.27 44.74
N VAL A 19 -32.00 16.29 45.41
CA VAL A 19 -31.09 17.24 44.75
C VAL A 19 -29.83 16.51 44.23
N LEU A 20 -29.22 15.65 45.06
CA LEU A 20 -28.05 14.85 44.63
C LEU A 20 -28.37 13.94 43.46
N ALA A 21 -29.53 13.29 43.45
CA ALA A 21 -29.97 12.44 42.32
C ALA A 21 -30.14 13.25 41.02
N ILE A 22 -30.72 14.45 41.11
CA ILE A 22 -30.87 15.35 39.97
C ILE A 22 -29.49 15.76 39.42
N VAL A 23 -28.60 16.21 40.31
CA VAL A 23 -27.24 16.59 39.91
C VAL A 23 -26.52 15.42 39.27
N PHE A 24 -26.60 14.23 39.87
CA PHE A 24 -26.00 13.02 39.27
C PHE A 24 -26.54 12.73 37.86
N LEU A 25 -27.84 12.80 37.67
CA LEU A 25 -28.46 12.59 36.34
C LEU A 25 -28.02 13.65 35.34
N LEU A 26 -27.88 14.90 35.74
CA LEU A 26 -27.40 15.96 34.85
C LEU A 26 -25.92 15.74 34.48
N VAL A 27 -25.06 15.36 35.42
CA VAL A 27 -23.65 15.04 35.16
C VAL A 27 -23.54 13.83 34.23
N MET A 28 -24.29 12.76 34.48
CA MET A 28 -24.31 11.59 33.63
C MET A 28 -24.78 11.90 32.20
N ARG A 29 -25.81 12.74 32.08
CA ARG A 29 -26.29 13.19 30.77
C ARG A 29 -25.23 14.03 30.04
N PHE A 30 -24.53 14.91 30.75
CA PHE A 30 -23.44 15.72 30.20
C PHE A 30 -22.28 14.86 29.73
N VAL A 31 -21.77 13.96 30.56
CA VAL A 31 -20.67 13.04 30.21
C VAL A 31 -21.04 12.17 29.01
N ARG A 32 -22.26 11.61 29.01
CA ARG A 32 -22.73 10.78 27.91
C ARG A 32 -22.77 11.55 26.59
N LYS A 33 -23.27 12.80 26.60
CA LYS A 33 -23.42 13.61 25.39
C LYS A 33 -22.07 14.15 24.90
N LYS A 34 -21.19 14.57 25.83
CA LYS A 34 -19.97 15.30 25.49
C LYS A 34 -18.75 14.39 25.30
N MET A 35 -18.73 13.22 25.92
CA MET A 35 -17.58 12.30 25.85
C MET A 35 -17.94 10.96 25.20
N TYR A 36 -18.94 10.27 25.74
CA TYR A 36 -19.22 8.89 25.33
C TYR A 36 -19.69 8.78 23.87
N ASN A 37 -20.68 9.57 23.46
CA ASN A 37 -21.25 9.49 22.11
C ASN A 37 -20.24 9.86 21.01
N PRO A 38 -19.43 10.92 21.12
CA PRO A 38 -18.41 11.24 20.13
C PRO A 38 -17.35 10.15 19.99
N ILE A 39 -16.87 9.60 21.11
CA ILE A 39 -15.90 8.51 21.08
C ILE A 39 -16.48 7.28 20.41
N LEU A 40 -17.72 6.92 20.70
CA LEU A 40 -18.39 5.79 20.05
C LEU A 40 -18.50 5.99 18.53
N LEU A 41 -18.83 7.22 18.09
CA LEU A 41 -18.91 7.57 16.66
C LEU A 41 -17.55 7.38 15.98
N ILE A 42 -16.47 7.87 16.59
CA ILE A 42 -15.10 7.66 16.08
C ILE A 42 -14.84 6.16 15.93
N PHE A 43 -15.10 5.40 16.98
CA PHE A 43 -14.86 3.96 17.00
C PHE A 43 -15.64 3.21 15.90
N GLU A 44 -16.94 3.54 15.72
CA GLU A 44 -17.76 2.94 14.67
C GLU A 44 -17.24 3.26 13.26
N LYS A 45 -16.82 4.51 13.03
CA LYS A 45 -16.23 4.94 11.76
C LYS A 45 -14.92 4.22 11.46
N ILE A 46 -14.06 4.13 12.46
CA ILE A 46 -12.79 3.40 12.37
C ILE A 46 -13.05 1.91 12.05
N ARG A 47 -13.93 1.29 12.82
CA ARG A 47 -14.28 -0.11 12.62
C ARG A 47 -14.84 -0.38 11.22
N GLY A 48 -15.74 0.49 10.74
CA GLY A 48 -16.32 0.38 9.40
C GLY A 48 -15.24 0.48 8.32
N TYR A 49 -14.32 1.42 8.43
CA TYR A 49 -13.24 1.60 7.48
C TYR A 49 -12.31 0.37 7.36
N PHE A 50 -11.95 -0.24 8.49
CA PHE A 50 -11.11 -1.43 8.48
C PHE A 50 -11.85 -2.72 8.12
N SER A 51 -13.13 -2.86 8.49
CA SER A 51 -13.93 -4.03 8.14
C SER A 51 -14.17 -4.14 6.63
N ASP A 52 -14.51 -3.04 5.97
CA ASP A 52 -14.74 -3.00 4.53
C ASP A 52 -13.46 -3.34 3.73
N LYS A 53 -12.26 -3.06 4.29
CA LYS A 53 -10.97 -3.44 3.68
C LYS A 53 -10.61 -4.92 3.88
N ALA A 54 -11.04 -5.53 4.97
CA ALA A 54 -10.72 -6.93 5.29
C ALA A 54 -11.48 -7.93 4.40
N ASP A 55 -12.69 -7.59 3.96
CA ASP A 55 -13.54 -8.47 3.15
C ASP A 55 -13.15 -8.56 1.67
N GLY A 56 -12.06 -7.93 1.25
CA GLY A 56 -11.54 -8.05 -0.12
C GLY A 56 -12.49 -7.54 -1.21
N THR A 57 -13.64 -7.00 -0.83
CA THR A 57 -14.54 -6.32 -1.75
C THR A 57 -13.88 -5.00 -2.13
N ASN A 58 -13.33 -4.97 -3.32
CA ASN A 58 -12.56 -3.87 -3.93
C ASN A 58 -13.42 -2.62 -4.20
N THR A 59 -14.39 -2.35 -3.35
CA THR A 59 -15.13 -1.09 -3.38
C THR A 59 -14.23 -0.04 -2.73
N LYS A 60 -13.60 0.80 -3.57
CA LYS A 60 -12.92 2.04 -3.20
C LYS A 60 -13.89 2.99 -2.49
N LYS A 61 -14.36 2.62 -1.31
CA LYS A 61 -15.02 3.59 -0.45
C LYS A 61 -13.94 4.50 0.10
N ALA A 62 -13.90 5.71 -0.42
CA ALA A 62 -13.07 6.76 0.12
C ALA A 62 -13.40 6.96 1.61
N PHE A 63 -12.38 7.20 2.40
CA PHE A 63 -12.56 7.53 3.80
C PHE A 63 -13.42 8.79 3.93
N VAL A 64 -14.48 8.70 4.73
CA VAL A 64 -15.35 9.87 5.02
C VAL A 64 -14.83 10.53 6.29
N PRO A 65 -14.33 11.78 6.23
CA PRO A 65 -13.78 12.47 7.39
C PRO A 65 -14.77 12.57 8.54
N ILE A 66 -14.26 12.35 9.74
CA ILE A 66 -15.03 12.43 10.98
C ILE A 66 -15.06 13.90 11.44
N LYS A 67 -16.25 14.49 11.53
CA LYS A 67 -16.47 15.83 12.07
C LYS A 67 -17.44 15.75 13.23
N LEU A 68 -17.01 16.15 14.41
CA LEU A 68 -17.80 16.08 15.64
C LEU A 68 -18.43 17.43 16.00
N GLY A 69 -17.88 18.53 15.46
CA GLY A 69 -18.37 19.89 15.72
C GLY A 69 -18.12 20.36 17.15
N SER A 70 -17.13 19.83 17.82
CA SER A 70 -16.65 20.27 19.14
C SER A 70 -15.22 20.82 18.99
N ASP A 71 -14.86 21.81 19.79
CA ASP A 71 -13.51 22.39 19.82
C ASP A 71 -12.70 21.83 21.02
N ASP A 72 -12.79 20.53 21.25
CA ASP A 72 -12.12 19.85 22.37
C ASP A 72 -11.11 18.79 21.89
N GLU A 73 -10.46 18.14 22.84
CA GLU A 73 -9.45 17.10 22.58
C GLU A 73 -10.00 15.92 21.78
N ILE A 74 -11.31 15.71 21.81
CA ILE A 74 -11.97 14.63 21.07
C ILE A 74 -12.07 14.97 19.59
N GLN A 75 -12.29 16.25 19.25
CA GLN A 75 -12.22 16.71 17.87
C GLN A 75 -10.78 16.61 17.34
N LEU A 76 -9.79 17.00 18.15
CA LEU A 76 -8.38 16.88 17.79
C LEU A 76 -7.99 15.40 17.49
N LEU A 77 -8.51 14.46 18.29
CA LEU A 77 -8.32 13.04 18.05
C LEU A 77 -8.95 12.59 16.70
N ALA A 78 -10.14 13.10 16.40
CA ALA A 78 -10.80 12.81 15.11
C ALA A 78 -9.99 13.37 13.94
N ASP A 79 -9.43 14.57 14.08
CA ASP A 79 -8.61 15.20 13.04
C ASP A 79 -7.32 14.43 12.78
N TYR A 80 -6.59 14.02 13.83
CA TYR A 80 -5.41 13.15 13.67
C TYR A 80 -5.76 11.81 13.00
N PHE A 81 -6.92 11.26 13.31
CA PHE A 81 -7.35 10.04 12.64
C PHE A 81 -7.67 10.28 11.16
N ASN A 82 -8.31 11.41 10.84
CA ASN A 82 -8.59 11.79 9.45
C ASN A 82 -7.28 11.94 8.65
N ASP A 83 -6.28 12.61 9.21
CA ASP A 83 -4.97 12.80 8.59
C ASP A 83 -4.28 11.45 8.37
N MET A 84 -4.27 10.59 9.39
CA MET A 84 -3.69 9.25 9.27
C MET A 84 -4.40 8.40 8.20
N ALA A 85 -5.72 8.46 8.12
CA ALA A 85 -6.49 7.73 7.11
C ALA A 85 -6.16 8.22 5.70
N HIS A 86 -6.03 9.52 5.51
CA HIS A 86 -5.61 10.14 4.24
C HIS A 86 -4.19 9.72 3.84
N ASP A 87 -3.25 9.74 4.78
CA ASP A 87 -1.88 9.30 4.54
C ASP A 87 -1.81 7.82 4.13
N VAL A 88 -2.58 6.96 4.81
CA VAL A 88 -2.68 5.53 4.47
C VAL A 88 -3.26 5.34 3.06
N GLU A 89 -4.30 6.07 2.67
CA GLU A 89 -4.86 5.99 1.32
C GLU A 89 -3.84 6.40 0.27
N THR A 90 -3.17 7.52 0.47
CA THR A 90 -2.11 8.02 -0.42
C THR A 90 -0.97 7.00 -0.55
N TYR A 91 -0.56 6.39 0.56
CA TYR A 91 0.48 5.37 0.57
C TYR A 91 0.07 4.11 -0.19
N VAL A 92 -1.16 3.65 -0.02
CA VAL A 92 -1.70 2.48 -0.74
C VAL A 92 -1.78 2.75 -2.24
N GLU A 93 -2.27 3.92 -2.66
CA GLU A 93 -2.33 4.30 -4.07
C GLU A 93 -0.94 4.36 -4.70
N LYS A 94 0.01 4.98 -4.02
CA LYS A 94 1.40 5.08 -4.48
C LYS A 94 2.06 3.71 -4.62
N ASN A 95 1.86 2.82 -3.65
CA ASN A 95 2.39 1.45 -3.72
C ASN A 95 1.73 0.64 -4.84
N SER A 96 0.44 0.80 -5.06
CA SER A 96 -0.27 0.16 -6.17
C SER A 96 0.25 0.63 -7.53
N ALA A 97 0.48 1.94 -7.69
CA ALA A 97 1.06 2.50 -8.91
C ALA A 97 2.48 1.97 -9.16
N LEU A 98 3.32 1.96 -8.12
CA LEU A 98 4.69 1.41 -8.21
C LEU A 98 4.70 -0.09 -8.55
N ALA A 99 3.80 -0.87 -7.98
CA ALA A 99 3.67 -2.29 -8.28
C ALA A 99 3.25 -2.51 -9.75
N SER A 100 2.32 -1.71 -10.26
CA SER A 100 1.88 -1.76 -11.65
C SER A 100 3.01 -1.37 -12.62
N GLU A 101 3.75 -0.31 -12.31
CA GLU A 101 4.91 0.12 -13.10
C GLU A 101 6.00 -0.96 -13.12
N LYS A 102 6.30 -1.54 -11.96
CA LYS A 102 7.26 -2.64 -11.86
C LYS A 102 6.85 -3.85 -12.71
N ALA A 103 5.59 -4.27 -12.64
CA ALA A 103 5.06 -5.37 -13.43
C ALA A 103 5.15 -5.08 -14.95
N LYS A 104 4.87 -3.84 -15.36
CA LYS A 104 5.01 -3.40 -16.74
C LYS A 104 6.46 -3.47 -17.20
N ASN A 105 7.39 -2.94 -16.42
CA ASN A 105 8.82 -2.95 -16.72
C ASN A 105 9.37 -4.40 -16.82
N GLU A 106 8.94 -5.29 -15.92
CA GLU A 106 9.30 -6.71 -15.97
C GLU A 106 8.80 -7.38 -17.25
N THR A 107 7.57 -7.05 -17.68
CA THR A 107 7.01 -7.57 -18.95
C THR A 107 7.77 -7.05 -20.16
N GLU A 108 8.10 -5.76 -20.18
CA GLU A 108 8.89 -5.15 -21.28
C GLU A 108 10.29 -5.78 -21.37
N LEU A 109 10.94 -6.00 -20.23
CA LEU A 109 12.24 -6.66 -20.18
C LEU A 109 12.17 -8.12 -20.64
N GLU A 110 11.11 -8.85 -20.31
CA GLU A 110 10.92 -10.23 -20.75
C GLU A 110 10.69 -10.28 -22.28
N VAL A 111 9.93 -9.34 -22.84
CA VAL A 111 9.75 -9.22 -24.29
C VAL A 111 11.09 -8.90 -24.98
N ALA A 112 11.85 -7.93 -24.45
CA ALA A 112 13.17 -7.58 -24.98
C ALA A 112 14.13 -8.77 -24.95
N ARG A 113 14.14 -9.52 -23.86
CA ARG A 113 14.89 -10.77 -23.70
C ARG A 113 14.50 -11.78 -24.78
N ARG A 114 13.21 -12.02 -24.96
CA ARG A 114 12.71 -12.97 -25.95
C ARG A 114 13.09 -12.59 -27.37
N ILE A 115 13.05 -11.30 -27.70
CA ILE A 115 13.51 -10.77 -28.99
C ILE A 115 15.01 -11.00 -29.16
N GLN A 116 15.81 -10.64 -28.15
CA GLN A 116 17.27 -10.81 -28.17
C GLN A 116 17.64 -12.28 -28.35
N TYR A 117 17.05 -13.19 -27.58
CA TYR A 117 17.29 -14.62 -27.72
C TYR A 117 16.80 -15.17 -29.09
N GLY A 118 15.73 -14.63 -29.64
CA GLY A 118 15.26 -15.01 -30.99
C GLY A 118 16.21 -14.60 -32.10
N ILE A 119 16.97 -13.53 -31.91
CA ILE A 119 17.93 -13.01 -32.89
C ILE A 119 19.29 -13.70 -32.75
N ILE A 120 19.79 -13.80 -31.49
CA ILE A 120 21.17 -14.22 -31.20
C ILE A 120 21.26 -15.73 -30.97
N ALA A 121 20.35 -16.28 -30.18
CA ALA A 121 20.38 -17.68 -29.73
C ALA A 121 19.53 -18.61 -30.56
N ARG A 122 19.58 -18.50 -31.85
CA ARG A 122 19.36 -19.74 -32.58
C ARG A 122 20.57 -20.62 -32.21
N GLU A 123 20.34 -21.69 -31.44
CA GLU A 123 21.25 -22.82 -31.37
C GLU A 123 21.53 -23.26 -32.80
N LYS A 124 22.50 -22.65 -33.41
CA LYS A 124 23.02 -23.08 -34.67
C LYS A 124 24.09 -24.09 -34.32
N ASN A 125 23.71 -25.34 -34.17
CA ASN A 125 24.63 -26.39 -34.54
C ASN A 125 24.83 -26.25 -36.05
N VAL A 126 25.72 -25.37 -36.47
CA VAL A 126 25.96 -25.15 -37.90
C VAL A 126 27.07 -26.12 -38.24
N VAL A 127 26.69 -27.23 -38.84
CA VAL A 127 27.61 -28.13 -39.51
C VAL A 127 28.06 -27.43 -40.79
N PHE A 128 29.28 -26.90 -40.79
CA PHE A 128 29.90 -26.38 -42.00
C PHE A 128 30.65 -27.53 -42.67
N ALA A 129 30.01 -28.11 -43.73
CA ALA A 129 30.61 -29.14 -44.58
C ALA A 129 31.67 -30.00 -43.85
N ASP A 130 31.66 -31.20 -43.89
CA ASP A 130 32.52 -32.29 -43.35
C ASP A 130 33.76 -31.96 -42.49
N CYS A 131 34.05 -30.69 -42.19
CA CYS A 131 35.28 -30.23 -41.55
C CYS A 131 35.15 -29.56 -40.17
N PHE A 132 34.00 -28.94 -39.85
CA PHE A 132 33.84 -28.15 -38.63
C PHE A 132 32.45 -28.26 -38.04
N ASP A 133 32.41 -28.52 -36.74
CA ASP A 133 31.20 -28.36 -35.89
C ASP A 133 31.39 -27.15 -34.95
N VAL A 134 30.49 -26.19 -35.01
CA VAL A 134 30.50 -25.03 -34.11
C VAL A 134 29.30 -25.13 -33.19
N SER A 135 29.56 -25.18 -31.90
CA SER A 135 28.57 -25.05 -30.83
C SER A 135 28.78 -23.77 -30.08
N ALA A 136 27.74 -22.95 -29.96
CA ALA A 136 27.80 -21.72 -29.21
C ALA A 136 26.61 -21.59 -28.25
N ARG A 137 26.85 -21.09 -27.04
CA ARG A 137 25.83 -20.86 -26.02
C ARG A 137 26.06 -19.51 -25.37
N MET A 138 24.98 -18.78 -25.16
CA MET A 138 24.98 -17.52 -24.41
C MET A 138 24.17 -17.66 -23.16
N GLU A 139 24.68 -17.16 -22.04
CA GLU A 139 24.03 -17.17 -20.75
C GLU A 139 24.17 -15.77 -20.14
N SER A 140 23.09 -14.99 -20.23
CA SER A 140 23.08 -13.61 -19.71
C SER A 140 22.96 -13.60 -18.20
N ALA A 141 23.83 -12.83 -17.52
CA ALA A 141 23.78 -12.62 -16.07
C ALA A 141 22.57 -11.77 -15.63
N ARG A 142 21.94 -11.03 -16.55
CA ARG A 142 20.73 -10.21 -16.34
C ARG A 142 19.65 -10.61 -17.35
N GLN A 143 18.47 -10.01 -17.22
CA GLN A 143 17.34 -10.28 -18.09
C GLN A 143 17.64 -9.96 -19.57
N VAL A 144 18.45 -8.92 -19.83
CA VAL A 144 18.98 -8.56 -21.15
C VAL A 144 20.49 -8.38 -21.02
N GLY A 145 21.26 -9.03 -21.90
CA GLY A 145 22.72 -8.94 -21.92
C GLY A 145 23.22 -8.08 -23.09
N GLY A 146 24.44 -7.56 -22.97
CA GLY A 146 25.16 -6.87 -24.07
C GLY A 146 25.93 -7.84 -24.96
N ASP A 147 26.13 -9.06 -24.51
CA ASP A 147 26.88 -10.06 -25.25
C ASP A 147 26.13 -10.57 -26.45
N PHE A 148 26.84 -10.83 -27.53
CA PHE A 148 26.28 -11.47 -28.70
C PHE A 148 27.34 -12.35 -29.39
N TYR A 149 26.89 -13.34 -30.13
CA TYR A 149 27.72 -14.13 -31.03
C TYR A 149 26.96 -14.43 -32.33
N ASP A 150 27.71 -14.62 -33.40
CA ASP A 150 27.18 -15.12 -34.65
C ASP A 150 28.25 -15.98 -35.35
N CYS A 151 27.78 -16.94 -36.17
CA CYS A 151 28.64 -17.78 -36.99
C CYS A 151 27.97 -18.06 -38.31
N PHE A 152 28.64 -17.75 -39.39
CA PHE A 152 28.12 -17.92 -40.75
C PHE A 152 29.21 -18.23 -41.79
N ALA A 153 28.82 -18.88 -42.89
CA ALA A 153 29.70 -19.14 -44.02
C ALA A 153 29.78 -17.94 -44.94
N LEU A 154 30.98 -17.63 -45.40
CA LEU A 154 31.21 -16.64 -46.45
C LEU A 154 31.06 -17.27 -47.83
N PRO A 155 30.77 -16.46 -48.89
CA PRO A 155 30.59 -16.98 -50.27
C PRO A 155 31.83 -17.75 -50.83
N ASP A 156 33.00 -17.48 -50.28
CA ASP A 156 34.24 -18.11 -50.68
C ASP A 156 34.56 -19.40 -49.90
N GLY A 157 33.60 -19.90 -49.11
CA GLY A 157 33.78 -21.13 -48.29
C GLY A 157 34.48 -20.93 -46.97
N ARG A 158 34.88 -19.70 -46.60
CA ARG A 158 35.42 -19.40 -45.30
C ARG A 158 34.33 -19.30 -44.24
N ILE A 159 34.65 -19.56 -43.00
CA ILE A 159 33.75 -19.44 -41.87
C ILE A 159 34.09 -18.15 -41.12
N CYS A 160 33.10 -17.39 -40.80
CA CYS A 160 33.20 -16.22 -39.94
C CYS A 160 32.52 -16.54 -38.58
N ALA A 161 33.28 -16.38 -37.48
CA ALA A 161 32.76 -16.43 -36.13
C ALA A 161 32.96 -15.07 -35.47
N VAL A 162 31.92 -14.50 -34.88
CA VAL A 162 31.94 -13.20 -34.23
C VAL A 162 31.47 -13.38 -32.78
N VAL A 163 32.20 -12.80 -31.86
CA VAL A 163 31.81 -12.66 -30.45
C VAL A 163 32.01 -11.20 -30.07
N GLY A 164 31.02 -10.61 -29.47
CA GLY A 164 31.07 -9.22 -29.08
C GLY A 164 30.28 -8.97 -27.79
N ASP A 165 30.70 -7.89 -27.09
CA ASP A 165 30.00 -7.35 -25.94
C ASP A 165 29.66 -5.88 -26.21
N VAL A 166 28.37 -5.55 -26.21
CA VAL A 166 27.88 -4.17 -26.24
C VAL A 166 27.70 -3.72 -24.79
N SER A 167 28.79 -3.38 -24.13
CA SER A 167 28.74 -2.81 -22.78
C SER A 167 28.16 -1.40 -22.84
N VAL A 168 26.83 -1.28 -22.80
CA VAL A 168 26.19 -0.01 -22.48
C VAL A 168 26.40 0.26 -20.99
N SER A 169 27.41 1.05 -20.69
CA SER A 169 27.69 1.49 -19.33
C SER A 169 26.49 2.32 -18.84
N TYR A 170 25.60 1.69 -18.08
CA TYR A 170 24.44 2.33 -17.43
C TYR A 170 24.81 3.41 -16.40
N THR A 171 26.09 3.76 -16.27
CA THR A 171 26.60 4.79 -15.37
C THR A 171 26.19 6.21 -15.81
N HIS A 172 25.76 6.43 -17.03
CA HIS A 172 25.36 7.77 -17.51
C HIS A 172 23.88 8.11 -17.39
N LEU A 173 23.01 7.17 -17.04
CA LEU A 173 21.56 7.43 -16.91
C LEU A 173 21.11 7.76 -15.48
N ARG A 174 22.04 7.97 -14.55
CA ARG A 174 21.72 8.33 -13.16
C ARG A 174 22.04 9.78 -12.78
N ALA A 175 22.37 10.61 -13.75
CA ALA A 175 22.66 12.02 -13.52
C ALA A 175 21.74 12.91 -14.36
N HIS A 176 20.42 12.92 -14.00
CA HIS A 176 19.54 14.08 -14.21
C HIS A 176 18.24 13.85 -13.44
#